data_7d9f0ad56af79c5f760d1e292bfcc638
#
_entry.id   7d9f0ad56af79c5f760d1e292bfcc638
#
_cell.length_a   1.000
_cell.length_b   1.000
_cell.length_c   1.000
_cell.angle_alpha   90.00
_cell.angle_beta   90.00
_cell.angle_gamma   90.00
#
_symmetry.space_group_name_H-M   'P 1'
#
loop_
_entity.id
_entity.type
_entity.pdbx_description
1 polymer ?
#
loop_
_entity_poly.entity_id
_entity_poly.type
_entity_poly.pdbx_seq_one_letter_code
_entity_poly.pdbx_strand_id
1 'polypeptide(L)'
;MNASSHFCSTLRRLAPLARAFPLHAKEARLRPLFDPPEFHRTLVAAISRAKGRISLCALYLGTGDLEKELVACIDKTLSVRPAVRVRLVFDGSRARRKSRISGISTLSLLLPLLRKHGPDRLSLHLCSMPAAQKAEGLPPMLGEIAGVFHAKAYVVDNELIISGANLSDEYFRNRQDRYLHIGKGPEIADWYHNMIKTLGDCGKTVTIPSQINSKFEFTTKSPKCPVREWRKALESLVKPVNTTIGLAESLPFPDEGKPPDTYIFPTIQCGPIGMDHDTTVLDAVLDSVPVHGSVRLATAYLNPPSRFVEKLAAAAPYGEVSILTAHRDSHGFRGAKGLMSYVVDCYMRIESDLRPLFRSARTTLSSKDLVPCPLYIGAYRRPGWTYHAKGLWIRASHKVPCFLSVAGSSNFGRRSFDRDLETQMVILSNEPNLRYAFEEEWSRLSRFINDSTSSSCNDTATLDSATRSNKNTRPLARLLSVIFGGFL
;
A
#
# COMPACT_ATOMS: atom_id res chain seq x y z
N MET A 1 27.43 15.03 -6.82
CA MET A 1 27.01 15.18 -5.40
C MET A 1 27.17 13.83 -4.69
N ASN A 2 27.66 13.85 -3.46
CA ASN A 2 27.84 12.64 -2.64
C ASN A 2 26.46 12.08 -2.20
N ALA A 3 26.34 10.79 -1.91
CA ALA A 3 25.09 10.15 -1.44
C ALA A 3 24.51 10.84 -0.18
N SER A 4 25.35 11.33 0.71
CA SER A 4 24.95 12.15 1.88
C SER A 4 24.28 13.47 1.50
N SER A 5 24.70 14.10 0.42
CA SER A 5 24.11 15.37 -0.07
C SER A 5 22.67 15.17 -0.55
N HIS A 6 22.37 14.06 -1.25
CA HIS A 6 21.02 13.75 -1.71
C HIS A 6 20.08 13.40 -0.53
N PHE A 7 20.60 12.67 0.46
CA PHE A 7 19.86 12.36 1.66
C PHE A 7 19.41 13.64 2.41
N CYS A 8 20.36 14.55 2.70
CA CYS A 8 20.06 15.80 3.39
C CYS A 8 19.11 16.70 2.58
N SER A 9 19.30 16.80 1.27
CA SER A 9 18.42 17.57 0.39
C SER A 9 17.00 17.02 0.39
N THR A 10 16.86 15.70 0.31
CA THR A 10 15.55 15.03 0.35
C THR A 10 14.88 15.20 1.71
N LEU A 11 15.64 15.06 2.81
CA LEU A 11 15.12 15.28 4.16
C LEU A 11 14.55 16.69 4.34
N ARG A 12 15.28 17.72 3.91
CA ARG A 12 14.81 19.12 3.94
C ARG A 12 13.54 19.34 3.12
N ARG A 13 13.37 18.62 2.02
CA ARG A 13 12.18 18.71 1.18
C ARG A 13 10.96 18.03 1.82
N LEU A 14 11.13 16.88 2.47
CA LEU A 14 10.03 16.09 3.02
C LEU A 14 9.59 16.55 4.42
N ALA A 15 10.52 17.00 5.25
CA ALA A 15 10.25 17.38 6.63
C ALA A 15 9.16 18.46 6.82
N PRO A 16 9.01 19.46 5.95
CA PRO A 16 7.91 20.43 6.04
C PRO A 16 6.55 19.87 5.63
N LEU A 17 6.52 18.75 4.91
CA LEU A 17 5.30 18.19 4.32
C LEU A 17 4.69 17.07 5.16
N ALA A 18 5.52 16.31 5.89
CA ALA A 18 5.08 15.15 6.64
C ALA A 18 5.80 15.03 7.98
N ARG A 19 5.12 14.41 8.93
CA ARG A 19 5.73 14.07 10.22
C ARG A 19 6.84 13.04 10.02
N ALA A 20 8.05 13.34 10.48
CA ALA A 20 9.19 12.45 10.39
C ALA A 20 9.41 11.68 11.69
N PHE A 21 9.83 10.44 11.57
CA PHE A 21 10.25 9.56 12.66
C PHE A 21 11.70 9.15 12.41
N PRO A 22 12.65 9.81 13.10
CA PRO A 22 14.06 9.45 13.03
C PRO A 22 14.32 8.14 13.77
N LEU A 23 15.18 7.30 13.20
CA LEU A 23 15.60 6.05 13.85
C LEU A 23 16.95 5.55 13.31
N HIS A 24 17.52 4.57 14.01
CA HIS A 24 18.60 3.74 13.50
C HIS A 24 18.03 2.43 12.97
N ALA A 25 18.11 2.21 11.65
CA ALA A 25 17.42 1.10 11.00
C ALA A 25 17.79 -0.27 11.55
N LYS A 26 19.07 -0.46 11.91
CA LYS A 26 19.56 -1.71 12.52
C LYS A 26 18.96 -1.94 13.91
N GLU A 27 18.91 -0.90 14.75
CA GLU A 27 18.36 -1.00 16.12
C GLU A 27 16.85 -1.20 16.09
N ALA A 28 16.16 -0.53 15.17
CA ALA A 28 14.74 -0.68 14.91
C ALA A 28 14.39 -2.03 14.23
N ARG A 29 15.39 -2.77 13.76
CA ARG A 29 15.22 -4.01 12.98
C ARG A 29 14.29 -3.79 11.77
N LEU A 30 14.49 -2.64 11.08
CA LEU A 30 13.75 -2.32 9.88
C LEU A 30 14.27 -3.16 8.71
N ARG A 31 13.39 -3.91 8.07
CA ARG A 31 13.74 -4.73 6.92
C ARG A 31 12.53 -5.05 6.04
N PRO A 32 12.70 -5.29 4.74
CA PRO A 32 11.69 -5.94 3.92
C PRO A 32 11.49 -7.40 4.34
N LEU A 33 10.25 -7.91 4.20
CA LEU A 33 9.96 -9.34 4.16
C LEU A 33 9.76 -9.72 2.69
N PHE A 34 10.31 -10.85 2.27
CA PHE A 34 10.43 -11.11 0.84
C PHE A 34 9.28 -11.93 0.24
N ASP A 35 8.58 -12.69 1.07
CA ASP A 35 7.53 -13.58 0.58
C ASP A 35 6.28 -13.64 1.48
N PRO A 36 5.13 -14.03 0.92
CA PRO A 36 3.88 -14.19 1.67
C PRO A 36 3.97 -15.09 2.90
N PRO A 37 4.61 -16.27 2.86
CA PRO A 37 4.78 -17.10 4.07
C PRO A 37 5.60 -16.43 5.16
N GLU A 38 6.63 -15.65 4.82
CA GLU A 38 7.42 -14.89 5.81
C GLU A 38 6.55 -13.82 6.49
N PHE A 39 5.72 -13.11 5.71
CA PHE A 39 4.76 -12.15 6.26
C PHE A 39 3.82 -12.82 7.27
N HIS A 40 3.19 -13.94 6.91
CA HIS A 40 2.28 -14.67 7.80
C HIS A 40 2.99 -15.10 9.10
N ARG A 41 4.13 -15.79 8.98
CA ARG A 41 4.92 -16.24 10.14
C ARG A 41 5.33 -15.08 11.04
N THR A 42 5.77 -13.94 10.47
CA THR A 42 6.20 -12.77 11.23
C THR A 42 5.01 -12.17 12.00
N LEU A 43 3.85 -12.04 11.36
CA LEU A 43 2.64 -11.50 11.99
C LEU A 43 2.12 -12.41 13.11
N VAL A 44 2.01 -13.72 12.88
CA VAL A 44 1.58 -14.70 13.90
C VAL A 44 2.56 -14.71 15.08
N ALA A 45 3.86 -14.70 14.80
CA ALA A 45 4.88 -14.66 15.85
C ALA A 45 4.80 -13.36 16.69
N ALA A 46 4.57 -12.20 16.06
CA ALA A 46 4.37 -10.94 16.79
C ALA A 46 3.13 -11.02 17.69
N ILE A 47 1.98 -11.44 17.16
CA ILE A 47 0.73 -11.60 17.90
C ILE A 47 0.90 -12.55 19.09
N SER A 48 1.57 -13.67 18.90
CA SER A 48 1.82 -14.64 19.97
C SER A 48 2.66 -14.09 21.13
N ARG A 49 3.46 -13.05 20.89
CA ARG A 49 4.31 -12.37 21.90
C ARG A 49 3.68 -11.11 22.47
N ALA A 50 2.55 -10.62 21.94
CA ALA A 50 1.96 -9.35 22.34
C ALA A 50 1.75 -9.25 23.86
N LYS A 51 2.09 -8.11 24.44
CA LYS A 51 2.00 -7.84 25.88
C LYS A 51 0.95 -6.79 26.23
N GLY A 52 0.68 -5.84 25.33
CA GLY A 52 -0.21 -4.71 25.58
C GLY A 52 -1.29 -4.53 24.52
N ARG A 53 -0.90 -4.47 23.24
CA ARG A 53 -1.86 -4.13 22.18
C ARG A 53 -1.63 -4.90 20.89
N ILE A 54 -2.73 -5.16 20.18
CA ILE A 54 -2.76 -5.63 18.80
C ILE A 54 -3.73 -4.73 18.03
N SER A 55 -3.26 -4.01 17.01
CA SER A 55 -4.09 -3.14 16.17
C SER A 55 -3.86 -3.48 14.71
N LEU A 56 -4.89 -4.05 14.08
CA LEU A 56 -4.81 -4.52 12.70
C LEU A 56 -5.85 -3.78 11.86
N CYS A 57 -5.42 -3.21 10.74
CA CYS A 57 -6.35 -2.72 9.73
C CYS A 57 -6.03 -3.31 8.35
N ALA A 58 -7.09 -3.67 7.62
CA ALA A 58 -7.00 -4.20 6.26
C ALA A 58 -8.35 -4.00 5.54
N LEU A 59 -8.39 -4.27 4.24
CA LEU A 59 -9.64 -4.28 3.49
C LEU A 59 -10.57 -5.39 4.01
N TYR A 60 -10.04 -6.57 4.33
CA TYR A 60 -10.77 -7.70 4.90
C TYR A 60 -9.81 -8.74 5.52
N LEU A 61 -10.37 -9.60 6.36
CA LEU A 61 -9.79 -10.88 6.77
C LEU A 61 -10.51 -11.98 5.99
N GLY A 62 -9.76 -12.86 5.33
CA GLY A 62 -10.31 -14.04 4.66
C GLY A 62 -10.88 -15.07 5.64
N THR A 63 -11.21 -16.23 5.12
CA THR A 63 -11.90 -17.29 5.88
C THR A 63 -11.31 -18.67 5.66
N GLY A 64 -10.09 -18.74 5.12
CA GLY A 64 -9.31 -19.94 4.90
C GLY A 64 -8.63 -20.44 6.18
N ASP A 65 -7.73 -21.40 6.03
CA ASP A 65 -7.14 -22.05 7.20
C ASP A 65 -6.07 -21.20 7.88
N LEU A 66 -5.28 -20.42 7.10
CA LEU A 66 -4.27 -19.53 7.68
C LEU A 66 -4.91 -18.33 8.40
N GLU A 67 -6.07 -17.86 7.94
CA GLU A 67 -6.85 -16.84 8.66
C GLU A 67 -7.45 -17.40 9.95
N LYS A 68 -7.93 -18.64 9.95
CA LYS A 68 -8.39 -19.30 11.18
C LYS A 68 -7.24 -19.49 12.17
N GLU A 69 -6.03 -19.85 11.70
CA GLU A 69 -4.83 -19.90 12.51
C GLU A 69 -4.51 -18.54 13.14
N LEU A 70 -4.57 -17.47 12.35
CA LEU A 70 -4.37 -16.10 12.84
C LEU A 70 -5.39 -15.73 13.93
N VAL A 71 -6.68 -16.04 13.72
CA VAL A 71 -7.76 -15.80 14.69
C VAL A 71 -7.55 -16.63 15.96
N ALA A 72 -7.16 -17.90 15.82
CA ALA A 72 -6.85 -18.76 16.97
C ALA A 72 -5.62 -18.26 17.76
N CYS A 73 -4.62 -17.69 17.07
CA CYS A 73 -3.48 -17.06 17.72
C CYS A 73 -3.89 -15.83 18.54
N ILE A 74 -4.78 -14.99 18.01
CA ILE A 74 -5.37 -13.84 18.73
C ILE A 74 -6.16 -14.34 19.94
N ASP A 75 -7.01 -15.36 19.77
CA ASP A 75 -7.81 -15.95 20.85
C ASP A 75 -6.93 -16.46 21.99
N LYS A 76 -5.91 -17.26 21.67
CA LYS A 76 -4.94 -17.76 22.64
C LYS A 76 -4.24 -16.62 23.38
N THR A 77 -3.78 -15.60 22.65
CA THR A 77 -3.08 -14.45 23.24
C THR A 77 -3.96 -13.68 24.20
N LEU A 78 -5.21 -13.42 23.84
CA LEU A 78 -6.21 -12.78 24.71
C LEU A 78 -6.51 -13.66 25.94
N SER A 79 -6.60 -14.98 25.79
CA SER A 79 -6.93 -15.90 26.88
C SER A 79 -5.83 -15.96 27.94
N VAL A 80 -4.54 -15.90 27.52
CA VAL A 80 -3.42 -16.05 28.46
C VAL A 80 -2.82 -14.72 28.94
N ARG A 81 -3.19 -13.59 28.34
CA ARG A 81 -2.63 -12.26 28.67
C ARG A 81 -3.71 -11.23 28.92
N PRO A 82 -4.12 -11.01 30.19
CA PRO A 82 -5.22 -10.10 30.56
C PRO A 82 -5.01 -8.64 30.15
N ALA A 83 -3.76 -8.18 30.05
CA ALA A 83 -3.42 -6.81 29.68
C ALA A 83 -3.60 -6.51 28.18
N VAL A 84 -3.58 -7.53 27.31
CA VAL A 84 -3.65 -7.30 25.85
C VAL A 84 -5.04 -6.80 25.45
N ARG A 85 -5.03 -5.77 24.60
CA ARG A 85 -6.21 -5.21 23.93
C ARG A 85 -6.08 -5.33 22.44
N VAL A 86 -7.15 -5.74 21.76
CA VAL A 86 -7.17 -5.95 20.31
C VAL A 86 -8.14 -4.96 19.66
N ARG A 87 -7.68 -4.30 18.62
CA ARG A 87 -8.49 -3.44 17.76
C ARG A 87 -8.38 -3.92 16.31
N LEU A 88 -9.50 -4.24 15.70
CA LEU A 88 -9.61 -4.67 14.32
C LEU A 88 -10.42 -3.64 13.52
N VAL A 89 -9.92 -3.17 12.39
CA VAL A 89 -10.60 -2.24 11.50
C VAL A 89 -10.60 -2.80 10.08
N PHE A 90 -11.78 -3.00 9.52
CA PHE A 90 -11.96 -3.52 8.16
C PHE A 90 -12.93 -2.66 7.36
N ASP A 91 -12.86 -2.78 6.02
CA ASP A 91 -13.86 -2.18 5.14
C ASP A 91 -15.26 -2.76 5.40
N GLY A 92 -16.26 -1.88 5.51
CA GLY A 92 -17.59 -2.27 5.91
C GLY A 92 -18.33 -3.16 4.93
N SER A 93 -18.07 -3.02 3.62
CA SER A 93 -18.67 -3.84 2.57
C SER A 93 -17.96 -5.19 2.45
N ARG A 94 -16.63 -5.14 2.44
CA ARG A 94 -15.79 -6.34 2.26
C ARG A 94 -15.85 -7.28 3.45
N ALA A 95 -15.90 -6.77 4.67
CA ALA A 95 -16.00 -7.59 5.89
C ALA A 95 -17.34 -8.35 5.99
N ARG A 96 -18.41 -7.84 5.35
CA ARG A 96 -19.71 -8.51 5.29
C ARG A 96 -19.85 -9.49 4.15
N ARG A 97 -18.96 -9.42 3.14
CA ARG A 97 -19.02 -10.29 1.96
C ARG A 97 -18.74 -11.73 2.34
N LYS A 98 -19.64 -12.64 2.01
CA LYS A 98 -19.43 -14.07 2.16
C LYS A 98 -18.43 -14.61 1.15
N SER A 99 -17.51 -15.43 1.61
CA SER A 99 -16.61 -16.18 0.74
C SER A 99 -17.42 -17.18 -0.11
N ARG A 100 -17.07 -17.29 -1.38
CA ARG A 100 -17.69 -18.28 -2.29
C ARG A 100 -17.31 -19.73 -1.94
N ILE A 101 -16.22 -19.92 -1.21
CA ILE A 101 -15.70 -21.25 -0.84
C ILE A 101 -16.29 -21.69 0.48
N SER A 102 -16.12 -20.86 1.55
CA SER A 102 -16.53 -21.22 2.92
C SER A 102 -17.96 -20.83 3.27
N GLY A 103 -18.62 -19.96 2.46
CA GLY A 103 -19.97 -19.45 2.77
C GLY A 103 -20.02 -18.44 3.92
N ILE A 104 -18.92 -18.18 4.64
CA ILE A 104 -18.86 -17.26 5.77
C ILE A 104 -18.14 -15.95 5.40
N SER A 105 -18.31 -14.92 6.21
CA SER A 105 -17.69 -13.60 6.06
C SER A 105 -16.63 -13.37 7.13
N THR A 106 -15.82 -12.29 6.97
CA THR A 106 -14.91 -11.81 8.03
C THR A 106 -15.65 -11.66 9.36
N LEU A 107 -16.86 -11.06 9.32
CA LEU A 107 -17.67 -10.90 10.53
C LEU A 107 -18.04 -12.24 11.15
N SER A 108 -18.58 -13.18 10.35
CA SER A 108 -18.97 -14.50 10.86
C SER A 108 -17.80 -15.23 11.51
N LEU A 109 -16.59 -15.07 10.98
CA LEU A 109 -15.36 -15.67 11.53
C LEU A 109 -14.98 -15.04 12.88
N LEU A 110 -15.20 -13.74 13.08
CA LEU A 110 -14.78 -12.99 14.28
C LEU A 110 -15.84 -12.95 15.39
N LEU A 111 -17.11 -13.19 15.09
CA LEU A 111 -18.18 -13.13 16.08
C LEU A 111 -17.96 -14.02 17.32
N PRO A 112 -17.50 -15.28 17.21
CA PRO A 112 -17.20 -16.10 18.39
C PRO A 112 -16.15 -15.47 19.30
N LEU A 113 -15.12 -14.85 18.69
CA LEU A 113 -14.04 -14.19 19.41
C LEU A 113 -14.53 -12.95 20.18
N LEU A 114 -15.39 -12.14 19.51
CA LEU A 114 -16.04 -10.98 20.12
C LEU A 114 -16.93 -11.37 21.31
N ARG A 115 -17.69 -12.46 21.19
CA ARG A 115 -18.52 -12.99 22.28
C ARG A 115 -17.69 -13.43 23.47
N LYS A 116 -16.58 -14.13 23.22
CA LYS A 116 -15.71 -14.69 24.26
C LYS A 116 -14.98 -13.62 25.06
N HIS A 117 -14.41 -12.61 24.38
CA HIS A 117 -13.52 -11.64 25.03
C HIS A 117 -14.17 -10.30 25.40
N GLY A 118 -15.32 -10.00 24.82
CA GLY A 118 -16.07 -8.78 25.09
C GLY A 118 -15.43 -7.49 24.52
N PRO A 119 -16.17 -6.37 24.54
CA PRO A 119 -15.77 -5.13 23.87
C PRO A 119 -14.58 -4.42 24.52
N ASP A 120 -14.33 -4.65 25.81
CA ASP A 120 -13.21 -4.05 26.55
C ASP A 120 -11.85 -4.66 26.13
N ARG A 121 -11.88 -5.89 25.65
CA ARG A 121 -10.68 -6.65 25.28
C ARG A 121 -10.50 -6.71 23.77
N LEU A 122 -11.58 -6.81 23.02
CA LEU A 122 -11.56 -6.91 21.57
C LEU A 122 -12.63 -6.00 20.96
N SER A 123 -12.18 -5.03 20.16
CA SER A 123 -13.07 -4.16 19.40
C SER A 123 -12.94 -4.39 17.89
N LEU A 124 -14.08 -4.44 17.21
CA LEU A 124 -14.17 -4.57 15.75
C LEU A 124 -14.92 -3.38 15.18
N HIS A 125 -14.29 -2.73 14.20
CA HIS A 125 -14.84 -1.54 13.57
C HIS A 125 -14.94 -1.75 12.05
N LEU A 126 -16.04 -1.27 11.49
CA LEU A 126 -16.31 -1.30 10.05
C LEU A 126 -16.23 0.11 9.50
N CYS A 127 -15.16 0.40 8.77
CA CYS A 127 -14.94 1.68 8.14
C CYS A 127 -15.44 1.63 6.68
N SER A 128 -16.24 2.60 6.27
CA SER A 128 -16.73 2.73 4.90
C SER A 128 -16.53 4.16 4.42
N MET A 129 -16.08 4.32 3.18
CA MET A 129 -15.91 5.65 2.60
C MET A 129 -17.23 6.43 2.57
N PRO A 130 -17.20 7.77 2.66
CA PRO A 130 -18.42 8.58 2.73
C PRO A 130 -19.40 8.32 1.58
N ALA A 131 -18.88 8.15 0.35
CA ALA A 131 -19.71 7.84 -0.81
C ALA A 131 -20.30 6.41 -0.74
N ALA A 132 -19.53 5.45 -0.21
CA ALA A 132 -20.00 4.08 0.00
C ALA A 132 -21.05 3.99 1.12
N GLN A 133 -20.99 4.88 2.14
CA GLN A 133 -22.05 4.97 3.16
C GLN A 133 -23.39 5.41 2.59
N LYS A 134 -23.40 6.34 1.62
CA LYS A 134 -24.61 6.76 0.91
C LYS A 134 -25.19 5.66 0.01
N ALA A 135 -24.37 4.70 -0.38
CA ALA A 135 -24.76 3.54 -1.17
C ALA A 135 -25.16 2.32 -0.30
N GLU A 136 -25.29 2.51 1.03
CA GLU A 136 -25.70 1.44 1.94
C GLU A 136 -27.14 1.00 1.61
N GLY A 137 -27.34 -0.28 1.34
CA GLY A 137 -28.58 -0.84 0.81
C GLY A 137 -28.59 -1.14 -0.70
N LEU A 138 -27.64 -0.60 -1.46
CA LEU A 138 -27.42 -0.97 -2.86
C LEU A 138 -26.54 -2.23 -2.95
N PRO A 139 -26.48 -2.90 -4.13
CA PRO A 139 -25.58 -4.02 -4.31
C PRO A 139 -24.17 -3.70 -3.89
N PRO A 140 -23.46 -4.59 -3.14
CA PRO A 140 -22.13 -4.32 -2.57
C PRO A 140 -21.09 -3.81 -3.58
N MET A 141 -21.23 -4.20 -4.84
CA MET A 141 -20.35 -3.78 -5.92
C MET A 141 -20.39 -2.25 -6.17
N LEU A 142 -21.55 -1.62 -5.99
CA LEU A 142 -21.69 -0.15 -6.17
C LEU A 142 -20.99 0.62 -5.05
N GLY A 143 -21.04 0.12 -3.81
CA GLY A 143 -20.28 0.69 -2.70
C GLY A 143 -18.77 0.59 -2.92
N GLU A 144 -18.28 -0.53 -3.45
CA GLU A 144 -16.86 -0.72 -3.75
C GLU A 144 -16.36 0.16 -4.91
N ILE A 145 -17.22 0.46 -5.89
CA ILE A 145 -16.92 1.42 -6.97
C ILE A 145 -16.75 2.83 -6.41
N ALA A 146 -17.54 3.20 -5.41
CA ALA A 146 -17.51 4.53 -4.79
C ALA A 146 -16.26 4.81 -3.95
N GLY A 147 -15.48 3.78 -3.61
CA GLY A 147 -14.25 3.83 -2.81
C GLY A 147 -14.30 2.88 -1.63
N VAL A 148 -13.13 2.38 -1.23
CA VAL A 148 -12.98 1.42 -0.15
C VAL A 148 -11.97 1.89 0.90
N PHE A 149 -12.08 1.34 2.10
CA PHE A 149 -11.07 1.41 3.12
C PHE A 149 -9.91 0.49 2.72
N HIS A 150 -8.89 1.05 2.07
CA HIS A 150 -7.82 0.26 1.47
C HIS A 150 -6.48 0.33 2.25
N ALA A 151 -6.42 1.06 3.37
CA ALA A 151 -5.25 1.09 4.24
C ALA A 151 -4.96 -0.28 4.88
N LYS A 152 -3.69 -0.65 4.99
CA LYS A 152 -3.22 -1.86 5.65
C LYS A 152 -2.02 -1.57 6.53
N ALA A 153 -2.18 -1.82 7.82
CA ALA A 153 -1.12 -1.71 8.82
C ALA A 153 -1.37 -2.70 9.95
N TYR A 154 -0.33 -3.31 10.44
CA TYR A 154 -0.38 -4.36 11.45
C TYR A 154 0.56 -4.00 12.59
N VAL A 155 0.01 -3.53 13.70
CA VAL A 155 0.75 -3.09 14.89
C VAL A 155 0.58 -4.11 16.00
N VAL A 156 1.68 -4.55 16.57
CA VAL A 156 1.71 -5.40 17.76
C VAL A 156 2.72 -4.83 18.74
N ASP A 157 2.26 -4.29 19.85
CA ASP A 157 3.07 -3.53 20.81
C ASP A 157 3.90 -2.43 20.09
N ASN A 158 5.22 -2.59 20.02
CA ASN A 158 6.15 -1.68 19.33
C ASN A 158 6.65 -2.21 17.99
N GLU A 159 6.06 -3.32 17.51
CA GLU A 159 6.32 -3.87 16.19
C GLU A 159 5.28 -3.37 15.18
N LEU A 160 5.71 -3.14 13.95
CA LEU A 160 4.85 -2.68 12.85
C LEU A 160 5.17 -3.44 11.56
N ILE A 161 4.14 -3.90 10.86
CA ILE A 161 4.25 -4.34 9.47
C ILE A 161 3.36 -3.45 8.61
N ILE A 162 3.94 -2.85 7.57
CA ILE A 162 3.24 -2.11 6.51
C ILE A 162 3.28 -2.92 5.24
N SER A 163 2.14 -2.99 4.54
CA SER A 163 2.01 -3.79 3.31
C SER A 163 0.86 -3.32 2.42
N GLY A 164 0.87 -3.76 1.16
CA GLY A 164 -0.31 -3.80 0.29
C GLY A 164 -1.22 -5.01 0.49
N ALA A 165 -0.74 -6.02 1.21
CA ALA A 165 -1.42 -7.29 1.42
C ALA A 165 -2.62 -7.19 2.36
N ASN A 166 -3.68 -7.92 2.05
CA ASN A 166 -4.76 -8.19 2.99
C ASN A 166 -4.44 -9.42 3.86
N LEU A 167 -5.29 -9.69 4.83
CA LEU A 167 -5.17 -10.87 5.69
C LEU A 167 -5.96 -12.03 5.07
N SER A 168 -5.44 -12.66 4.03
CA SER A 168 -6.10 -13.82 3.42
C SER A 168 -5.11 -14.84 2.87
N ASP A 169 -5.57 -16.07 2.77
CA ASP A 169 -4.79 -17.26 2.40
C ASP A 169 -3.91 -17.02 1.17
N GLU A 170 -4.44 -16.35 0.15
CA GLU A 170 -3.67 -15.97 -1.05
C GLU A 170 -2.48 -15.07 -0.71
N TYR A 171 -2.65 -14.07 0.15
CA TYR A 171 -1.60 -13.16 0.61
C TYR A 171 -0.65 -13.79 1.64
N PHE A 172 -0.95 -14.97 2.11
CA PHE A 172 -0.10 -15.74 3.01
C PHE A 172 0.66 -16.87 2.28
N ARG A 173 0.26 -17.21 1.03
CA ARG A 173 0.83 -18.34 0.28
C ARG A 173 1.53 -17.93 -1.01
N ASN A 174 0.80 -17.38 -1.97
CA ASN A 174 1.23 -17.24 -3.36
C ASN A 174 0.76 -15.98 -4.10
N ARG A 175 0.30 -14.97 -3.37
CA ARG A 175 0.10 -13.63 -3.92
C ARG A 175 1.25 -12.74 -3.48
N GLN A 176 2.20 -12.52 -4.39
CA GLN A 176 3.36 -11.69 -4.10
C GLN A 176 2.93 -10.24 -3.84
N ASP A 177 3.20 -9.77 -2.66
CA ASP A 177 3.07 -8.36 -2.29
C ASP A 177 4.40 -7.85 -1.72
N ARG A 178 4.40 -6.65 -1.21
CA ARG A 178 5.51 -5.99 -0.55
C ARG A 178 5.20 -5.79 0.92
N TYR A 179 6.18 -6.06 1.77
CA TYR A 179 6.03 -6.00 3.22
C TYR A 179 7.25 -5.33 3.83
N LEU A 180 7.05 -4.36 4.72
CA LEU A 180 8.11 -3.77 5.53
C LEU A 180 7.83 -4.03 7.00
N HIS A 181 8.81 -4.58 7.70
CA HIS A 181 8.74 -4.90 9.12
C HIS A 181 9.68 -4.00 9.91
N ILE A 182 9.15 -3.37 10.95
CA ILE A 182 9.89 -2.64 11.98
C ILE A 182 9.73 -3.43 13.28
N GLY A 183 10.79 -4.11 13.70
CA GLY A 183 10.73 -5.00 14.86
C GLY A 183 10.79 -4.27 16.20
N LYS A 184 11.26 -3.01 16.23
CA LYS A 184 11.34 -2.17 17.42
C LYS A 184 11.27 -0.69 17.02
N GLY A 185 10.07 -0.16 16.94
CA GLY A 185 9.83 1.24 16.58
C GLY A 185 8.64 1.81 17.36
N PRO A 186 8.80 2.14 18.67
CA PRO A 186 7.67 2.54 19.51
C PRO A 186 6.91 3.74 18.94
N GLU A 187 7.60 4.80 18.55
CA GLU A 187 6.97 6.04 18.09
C GLU A 187 6.18 5.85 16.78
N ILE A 188 6.74 5.15 15.81
CA ILE A 188 6.06 4.87 14.56
C ILE A 188 4.93 3.84 14.74
N ALA A 189 5.09 2.87 15.63
CA ALA A 189 4.03 1.93 16.00
C ALA A 189 2.88 2.66 16.72
N ASP A 190 3.18 3.62 17.59
CA ASP A 190 2.19 4.49 18.24
C ASP A 190 1.43 5.34 17.23
N TRP A 191 2.12 5.89 16.23
CA TRP A 191 1.48 6.66 15.17
C TRP A 191 0.48 5.80 14.38
N TYR A 192 0.89 4.60 13.93
CA TYR A 192 0.00 3.69 13.22
C TYR A 192 -1.13 3.14 14.10
N HIS A 193 -0.87 2.89 15.39
CA HIS A 193 -1.92 2.55 16.35
C HIS A 193 -2.97 3.66 16.44
N ASN A 194 -2.53 4.91 16.56
CA ASN A 194 -3.43 6.07 16.63
C ASN A 194 -4.18 6.29 15.32
N MET A 195 -3.54 6.06 14.15
CA MET A 195 -4.22 6.06 12.86
C MET A 195 -5.34 5.00 12.83
N ILE A 196 -5.04 3.75 13.20
CA ILE A 196 -6.03 2.67 13.25
C ILE A 196 -7.15 2.99 14.23
N LYS A 197 -6.81 3.58 15.38
CA LYS A 197 -7.81 4.04 16.36
C LYS A 197 -8.73 5.10 15.78
N THR A 198 -8.18 6.15 15.17
CA THR A 198 -8.92 7.23 14.54
C THR A 198 -9.85 6.69 13.45
N LEU A 199 -9.33 5.82 12.58
CA LEU A 199 -10.13 5.20 11.52
C LEU A 199 -11.25 4.30 12.08
N GLY A 200 -10.98 3.57 13.16
CA GLY A 200 -11.99 2.79 13.87
C GLY A 200 -13.08 3.65 14.49
N ASP A 201 -12.71 4.78 15.08
CA ASP A 201 -13.67 5.74 15.68
C ASP A 201 -14.51 6.45 14.59
N CYS A 202 -13.98 6.60 13.37
CA CYS A 202 -14.73 7.04 12.19
C CYS A 202 -15.60 5.94 11.56
N GLY A 203 -15.42 4.69 11.95
CA GLY A 203 -16.21 3.54 11.51
C GLY A 203 -17.33 3.15 12.46
N LYS A 204 -18.21 2.25 12.00
CA LYS A 204 -19.25 1.66 12.83
C LYS A 204 -18.65 0.57 13.73
N THR A 205 -18.85 0.66 15.04
CA THR A 205 -18.41 -0.37 15.98
C THR A 205 -19.37 -1.55 15.98
N VAL A 206 -18.87 -2.77 15.80
CA VAL A 206 -19.66 -4.00 15.91
C VAL A 206 -19.90 -4.33 17.37
N THR A 207 -21.15 -4.61 17.73
CA THR A 207 -21.56 -4.98 19.09
C THR A 207 -22.38 -6.27 19.07
N ILE A 208 -22.18 -7.11 20.07
CA ILE A 208 -22.95 -8.33 20.27
C ILE A 208 -24.12 -8.00 21.19
N PRO A 209 -25.39 -8.25 20.82
CA PRO A 209 -26.52 -8.07 21.68
C PRO A 209 -26.42 -9.00 22.90
N SER A 210 -26.81 -8.49 24.08
CA SER A 210 -26.85 -9.28 25.33
C SER A 210 -27.97 -10.33 25.35
N GLN A 211 -29.03 -10.11 24.57
CA GLN A 211 -30.06 -11.13 24.32
C GLN A 211 -29.88 -11.68 22.90
N ILE A 212 -29.79 -13.00 22.81
CA ILE A 212 -29.75 -13.71 21.51
C ILE A 212 -31.18 -13.71 20.95
N ASN A 213 -31.60 -12.58 20.41
CA ASN A 213 -32.80 -12.55 19.58
C ASN A 213 -32.39 -13.11 18.21
N SER A 214 -33.00 -14.20 17.80
CA SER A 214 -32.66 -15.07 16.70
C SER A 214 -32.54 -14.42 15.29
N LYS A 215 -32.85 -13.12 15.17
CA LYS A 215 -32.76 -12.36 13.91
C LYS A 215 -31.42 -11.67 13.64
N PHE A 216 -30.63 -11.30 14.68
CA PHE A 216 -29.38 -10.56 14.47
C PHE A 216 -28.25 -11.11 15.33
N GLU A 217 -27.23 -11.66 14.68
CA GLU A 217 -26.01 -12.13 15.37
C GLU A 217 -25.15 -10.98 15.91
N PHE A 218 -25.30 -9.78 15.38
CA PHE A 218 -24.60 -8.56 15.79
C PHE A 218 -25.39 -7.31 15.40
N THR A 219 -25.05 -6.19 16.04
CA THR A 219 -25.51 -4.85 15.68
C THR A 219 -24.31 -3.92 15.44
N THR A 220 -24.55 -2.74 14.91
CA THR A 220 -23.50 -1.73 14.73
C THR A 220 -23.92 -0.42 15.39
N LYS A 221 -23.02 0.16 16.20
CA LYS A 221 -23.18 1.51 16.74
C LYS A 221 -22.64 2.54 15.75
N SER A 222 -23.27 3.71 15.70
CA SER A 222 -22.81 4.85 14.91
C SER A 222 -21.36 5.22 15.21
N PRO A 223 -20.62 5.81 14.23
CA PRO A 223 -19.27 6.27 14.45
C PRO A 223 -19.19 7.29 15.59
N LYS A 224 -18.10 7.25 16.34
CA LYS A 224 -17.76 8.28 17.33
C LYS A 224 -17.32 9.58 16.68
N CYS A 225 -16.69 9.47 15.48
CA CYS A 225 -16.27 10.59 14.66
C CYS A 225 -17.18 10.69 13.44
N PRO A 226 -18.04 11.73 13.33
CA PRO A 226 -18.85 11.95 12.13
C PRO A 226 -17.99 12.17 10.89
N VAL A 227 -18.51 11.85 9.72
CA VAL A 227 -17.80 11.98 8.44
C VAL A 227 -17.20 13.37 8.22
N ARG A 228 -17.91 14.43 8.63
CA ARG A 228 -17.42 15.82 8.55
C ARG A 228 -16.14 16.09 9.32
N GLU A 229 -15.83 15.28 10.34
CA GLU A 229 -14.65 15.41 11.19
C GLU A 229 -13.46 14.52 10.72
N TRP A 230 -13.69 13.64 9.75
CA TRP A 230 -12.65 12.70 9.29
C TRP A 230 -11.39 13.42 8.83
N ARG A 231 -11.57 14.41 7.96
CA ARG A 231 -10.44 15.19 7.43
C ARG A 231 -9.62 15.80 8.57
N LYS A 232 -10.26 16.48 9.48
CA LYS A 232 -9.62 17.14 10.62
C LYS A 232 -8.87 16.14 11.52
N ALA A 233 -9.51 14.99 11.80
CA ALA A 233 -8.91 13.93 12.61
C ALA A 233 -7.67 13.31 11.93
N LEU A 234 -7.70 13.08 10.61
CA LEU A 234 -6.57 12.53 9.87
C LEU A 234 -5.47 13.57 9.63
N GLU A 235 -5.81 14.83 9.35
CA GLU A 235 -4.84 15.91 9.21
C GLU A 235 -4.00 16.11 10.48
N SER A 236 -4.60 15.94 11.66
CA SER A 236 -3.87 16.05 12.93
C SER A 236 -2.77 15.00 13.09
N LEU A 237 -2.91 13.82 12.47
CA LEU A 237 -1.92 12.75 12.52
C LEU A 237 -0.70 13.04 11.65
N VAL A 238 -0.91 13.66 10.49
CA VAL A 238 0.14 13.83 9.46
C VAL A 238 0.87 15.16 9.57
N LYS A 239 0.36 16.11 10.35
CA LYS A 239 1.01 17.42 10.53
C LYS A 239 2.46 17.26 10.96
N PRO A 240 3.41 17.97 10.30
CA PRO A 240 4.77 18.10 10.78
C PRO A 240 4.76 18.68 12.20
N VAL A 241 5.70 18.23 13.02
CA VAL A 241 5.95 18.82 14.35
C VAL A 241 7.20 19.70 14.28
N ASN A 242 7.31 20.70 15.14
CA ASN A 242 8.43 21.65 15.11
C ASN A 242 9.79 20.94 15.19
N THR A 243 9.90 19.83 15.92
CA THR A 243 11.10 19.00 15.97
C THR A 243 11.48 18.41 14.60
N THR A 244 10.52 18.11 13.74
CA THR A 244 10.79 17.62 12.36
C THR A 244 11.41 18.71 11.49
N ILE A 245 10.91 19.94 11.60
CA ILE A 245 11.41 21.09 10.85
C ILE A 245 12.81 21.47 11.38
N GLY A 246 12.99 21.55 12.70
CA GLY A 246 14.27 21.82 13.33
C GLY A 246 15.36 20.78 12.98
N LEU A 247 15.02 19.50 12.88
CA LEU A 247 15.93 18.47 12.39
C LEU A 247 16.42 18.71 10.95
N ALA A 248 15.57 19.22 10.08
CA ALA A 248 15.96 19.52 8.70
C ALA A 248 16.83 20.79 8.59
N GLU A 249 16.63 21.75 9.48
CA GLU A 249 17.40 23.00 9.55
C GLU A 249 18.77 22.81 10.20
N SER A 250 18.91 21.90 11.17
CA SER A 250 20.15 21.66 11.93
C SER A 250 21.16 20.74 11.23
N LEU A 251 20.96 20.42 9.95
CA LEU A 251 21.93 19.62 9.18
C LEU A 251 23.14 20.49 8.72
N PRO A 252 24.38 19.96 8.88
CA PRO A 252 24.78 18.70 9.49
C PRO A 252 24.57 18.71 11.03
N PHE A 253 24.22 17.55 11.60
CA PHE A 253 23.86 17.41 13.01
C PHE A 253 24.97 17.91 13.94
N PRO A 254 24.63 18.56 15.07
CA PRO A 254 25.62 18.83 16.12
C PRO A 254 26.17 17.53 16.72
N ASP A 255 27.42 17.58 17.19
CA ASP A 255 28.27 16.44 17.58
C ASP A 255 27.81 15.62 18.82
N GLU A 256 26.62 15.79 19.31
CA GLU A 256 26.10 15.02 20.45
C GLU A 256 25.34 13.78 20.00
N GLY A 257 26.04 12.65 19.93
CA GLY A 257 25.50 11.33 19.60
C GLY A 257 25.56 10.98 18.11
N LYS A 258 25.39 9.69 17.80
CA LYS A 258 25.31 9.21 16.40
C LYS A 258 23.99 9.67 15.79
N PRO A 259 24.01 10.47 14.69
CA PRO A 259 22.77 10.95 14.08
C PRO A 259 21.94 9.79 13.53
N PRO A 260 20.60 9.94 13.47
CA PRO A 260 19.75 8.95 12.85
C PRO A 260 20.18 8.67 11.41
N ASP A 261 20.24 7.40 11.05
CA ASP A 261 20.58 6.97 9.68
C ASP A 261 19.36 6.82 8.78
N THR A 262 18.17 6.86 9.36
CA THR A 262 16.92 6.61 8.66
C THR A 262 15.80 7.50 9.18
N TYR A 263 14.97 7.99 8.26
CA TYR A 263 13.77 8.77 8.54
C TYR A 263 12.56 8.12 7.88
N ILE A 264 11.49 8.00 8.65
CA ILE A 264 10.22 7.44 8.18
C ILE A 264 9.17 8.55 8.16
N PHE A 265 8.45 8.67 7.03
CA PHE A 265 7.35 9.61 6.84
C PHE A 265 6.09 8.83 6.49
N PRO A 266 5.19 8.59 7.45
CA PRO A 266 3.90 7.97 7.13
C PRO A 266 2.99 8.97 6.42
N THR A 267 2.23 8.47 5.45
CA THR A 267 1.28 9.27 4.67
C THR A 267 -0.12 8.69 4.70
N ILE A 268 -1.11 9.54 4.48
CA ILE A 268 -2.52 9.17 4.35
C ILE A 268 -3.10 9.86 3.13
N GLN A 269 -3.85 9.11 2.31
CA GLN A 269 -4.66 9.61 1.20
C GLN A 269 -6.12 9.29 1.45
N CYS A 270 -7.01 10.24 1.22
CA CYS A 270 -8.45 10.01 1.23
C CYS A 270 -9.15 11.05 0.36
N GLY A 271 -9.18 10.85 -0.96
CA GLY A 271 -9.77 11.77 -1.93
C GLY A 271 -11.22 12.17 -1.58
N PRO A 272 -12.11 11.26 -1.15
CA PRO A 272 -13.50 11.57 -0.82
C PRO A 272 -13.72 12.63 0.26
N ILE A 273 -12.70 12.94 1.06
CA ILE A 273 -12.74 14.02 2.07
C ILE A 273 -11.73 15.13 1.77
N GLY A 274 -11.13 15.13 0.57
CA GLY A 274 -10.17 16.15 0.14
C GLY A 274 -8.84 16.08 0.88
N MET A 275 -8.40 14.89 1.30
CA MET A 275 -7.11 14.69 1.95
C MET A 275 -6.09 14.12 0.95
N ASP A 276 -5.22 15.00 0.43
CA ASP A 276 -4.23 14.69 -0.61
C ASP A 276 -2.79 14.65 -0.08
N HIS A 277 -2.63 14.27 1.19
CA HIS A 277 -1.33 14.29 1.85
C HIS A 277 -0.32 13.35 1.19
N ASP A 278 -0.72 12.11 0.88
CA ASP A 278 0.14 11.14 0.21
C ASP A 278 0.57 11.64 -1.18
N THR A 279 -0.36 12.20 -1.96
CA THR A 279 -0.07 12.81 -3.27
C THR A 279 0.97 13.92 -3.15
N THR A 280 0.81 14.82 -2.18
CA THR A 280 1.74 15.93 -1.93
C THR A 280 3.15 15.44 -1.60
N VAL A 281 3.25 14.44 -0.74
CA VAL A 281 4.54 13.84 -0.35
C VAL A 281 5.17 13.07 -1.50
N LEU A 282 4.39 12.31 -2.28
CA LEU A 282 4.87 11.60 -3.47
C LEU A 282 5.41 12.54 -4.54
N ASP A 283 4.75 13.67 -4.78
CA ASP A 283 5.27 14.72 -5.69
C ASP A 283 6.66 15.19 -5.23
N ALA A 284 6.83 15.47 -3.94
CA ALA A 284 8.12 15.90 -3.39
C ALA A 284 9.18 14.78 -3.43
N VAL A 285 8.76 13.52 -3.27
CA VAL A 285 9.63 12.34 -3.44
C VAL A 285 10.14 12.26 -4.87
N LEU A 286 9.28 12.40 -5.87
CA LEU A 286 9.67 12.38 -7.29
C LEU A 286 10.54 13.59 -7.67
N ASP A 287 10.24 14.77 -7.12
CA ASP A 287 11.06 15.99 -7.31
C ASP A 287 12.43 15.91 -6.61
N SER A 288 12.65 14.95 -5.72
CA SER A 288 13.92 14.71 -5.03
C SER A 288 14.84 13.72 -5.76
N VAL A 289 14.37 13.11 -6.86
CA VAL A 289 15.16 12.17 -7.63
C VAL A 289 16.34 12.90 -8.28
N PRO A 290 17.58 12.45 -8.09
CA PRO A 290 18.73 13.05 -8.76
C PRO A 290 18.63 12.93 -10.29
N VAL A 291 19.21 13.89 -11.00
CA VAL A 291 19.15 14.01 -12.47
C VAL A 291 19.53 12.71 -13.20
N HIS A 292 20.59 12.02 -12.72
CA HIS A 292 21.05 10.71 -13.23
C HIS A 292 20.57 9.54 -12.34
N GLY A 293 19.56 9.76 -11.51
CA GLY A 293 18.98 8.76 -10.64
C GLY A 293 18.17 7.71 -11.39
N SER A 294 17.61 6.77 -10.65
CA SER A 294 16.64 5.85 -11.22
C SER A 294 15.41 5.73 -10.31
N VAL A 295 14.25 5.58 -10.94
CA VAL A 295 12.98 5.33 -10.28
C VAL A 295 12.47 3.97 -10.70
N ARG A 296 12.17 3.13 -9.72
CA ARG A 296 11.54 1.83 -9.93
C ARG A 296 10.18 1.84 -9.29
N LEU A 297 9.15 1.57 -10.06
CA LEU A 297 7.75 1.51 -9.63
C LEU A 297 7.24 0.08 -9.74
N ALA A 298 6.71 -0.48 -8.68
CA ALA A 298 5.89 -1.67 -8.72
C ALA A 298 4.42 -1.30 -8.52
N THR A 299 3.53 -1.84 -9.35
CA THR A 299 2.09 -1.78 -9.15
C THR A 299 1.39 -2.92 -9.90
N ALA A 300 0.49 -3.63 -9.21
CA ALA A 300 -0.28 -4.71 -9.82
C ALA A 300 -1.35 -4.18 -10.80
N TYR A 301 -1.77 -2.92 -10.64
CA TYR A 301 -2.90 -2.31 -11.34
C TYR A 301 -2.49 -0.96 -11.89
N LEU A 302 -1.74 -0.98 -13.00
CA LEU A 302 -1.19 0.23 -13.61
C LEU A 302 -2.30 1.07 -14.27
N ASN A 303 -2.80 2.06 -13.53
CA ASN A 303 -3.80 3.03 -13.99
C ASN A 303 -3.56 4.41 -13.35
N PRO A 304 -2.37 5.01 -13.52
CA PRO A 304 -2.04 6.28 -12.89
C PRO A 304 -2.80 7.45 -13.51
N PRO A 305 -3.08 8.52 -12.76
CA PRO A 305 -3.56 9.78 -13.32
C PRO A 305 -2.46 10.46 -14.15
N SER A 306 -2.84 11.29 -15.13
CA SER A 306 -1.92 11.96 -16.05
C SER A 306 -0.83 12.75 -15.31
N ARG A 307 -1.21 13.49 -14.24
CA ARG A 307 -0.25 14.22 -13.40
C ARG A 307 0.86 13.33 -12.83
N PHE A 308 0.52 12.11 -12.37
CA PHE A 308 1.52 11.19 -11.85
C PHE A 308 2.42 10.63 -12.96
N VAL A 309 1.86 10.38 -14.16
CA VAL A 309 2.63 9.98 -15.35
C VAL A 309 3.65 11.05 -15.71
N GLU A 310 3.24 12.31 -15.79
CA GLU A 310 4.10 13.46 -16.08
C GLU A 310 5.21 13.62 -15.04
N LYS A 311 4.88 13.57 -13.75
CA LYS A 311 5.84 13.62 -12.65
C LYS A 311 6.84 12.47 -12.69
N LEU A 312 6.37 11.24 -12.91
CA LEU A 312 7.22 10.06 -13.00
C LEU A 312 8.14 10.12 -14.22
N ALA A 313 7.64 10.61 -15.36
CA ALA A 313 8.44 10.81 -16.56
C ALA A 313 9.53 11.87 -16.38
N ALA A 314 9.24 12.92 -15.61
CA ALA A 314 10.16 14.02 -15.32
C ALA A 314 11.18 13.69 -14.24
N ALA A 315 10.91 12.70 -13.37
CA ALA A 315 11.66 12.45 -12.15
C ALA A 315 13.14 12.08 -12.39
N ALA A 316 13.48 11.43 -13.50
CA ALA A 316 14.87 11.05 -13.81
C ALA A 316 15.18 11.40 -15.28
N PRO A 317 15.37 12.68 -15.61
CA PRO A 317 15.49 13.11 -17.02
C PRO A 317 16.66 12.48 -17.76
N TYR A 318 17.74 12.16 -17.07
CA TYR A 318 18.92 11.47 -17.62
C TYR A 318 19.19 10.10 -16.96
N GLY A 319 18.21 9.61 -16.24
CA GLY A 319 18.27 8.34 -15.54
C GLY A 319 17.21 7.35 -16.04
N GLU A 320 16.98 6.27 -15.31
CA GLU A 320 16.11 5.17 -15.70
C GLU A 320 14.77 5.24 -14.96
N VAL A 321 13.68 4.96 -15.67
CA VAL A 321 12.37 4.65 -15.06
C VAL A 321 12.01 3.21 -15.41
N SER A 322 11.85 2.37 -14.40
CA SER A 322 11.46 0.96 -14.54
C SER A 322 10.12 0.71 -13.85
N ILE A 323 9.14 0.17 -14.55
CA ILE A 323 7.82 -0.15 -14.03
C ILE A 323 7.63 -1.67 -14.07
N LEU A 324 7.22 -2.27 -12.96
CA LEU A 324 6.86 -3.67 -12.85
C LEU A 324 5.37 -3.81 -12.57
N THR A 325 4.63 -4.42 -13.49
CA THR A 325 3.19 -4.64 -13.41
C THR A 325 2.84 -6.13 -13.40
N ALA A 326 1.56 -6.48 -13.30
CA ALA A 326 1.10 -7.87 -13.33
C ALA A 326 0.93 -8.37 -14.76
N HIS A 327 1.58 -9.47 -15.12
CA HIS A 327 1.24 -10.20 -16.34
C HIS A 327 -0.20 -10.73 -16.25
N ARG A 328 -0.90 -10.92 -17.39
CA ARG A 328 -2.26 -11.49 -17.46
C ARG A 328 -2.42 -12.76 -16.61
N ASP A 329 -1.47 -13.69 -16.68
CA ASP A 329 -1.50 -14.97 -15.96
C ASP A 329 -1.25 -14.83 -14.45
N SER A 330 -0.65 -13.73 -14.02
CA SER A 330 -0.39 -13.41 -12.61
C SER A 330 -1.28 -12.28 -12.06
N HIS A 331 -2.28 -11.85 -12.84
CA HIS A 331 -3.19 -10.78 -12.45
C HIS A 331 -4.17 -11.25 -11.35
N GLY A 332 -4.44 -10.40 -10.36
CA GLY A 332 -5.32 -10.74 -9.23
C GLY A 332 -6.78 -11.06 -9.61
N PHE A 333 -7.24 -10.61 -10.79
CA PHE A 333 -8.58 -10.90 -11.33
C PHE A 333 -8.59 -12.04 -12.35
N ARG A 334 -7.49 -12.79 -12.51
CA ARG A 334 -7.48 -13.96 -13.40
C ARG A 334 -8.56 -14.97 -12.98
N GLY A 335 -9.26 -15.53 -13.94
CA GLY A 335 -10.33 -16.51 -13.68
C GLY A 335 -11.64 -15.92 -13.11
N ALA A 336 -11.75 -14.60 -13.01
CA ALA A 336 -13.01 -13.95 -12.66
C ALA A 336 -14.10 -14.25 -13.73
N LYS A 337 -15.36 -14.33 -13.30
CA LYS A 337 -16.52 -14.64 -14.17
C LYS A 337 -17.39 -13.39 -14.37
N GLY A 338 -18.24 -13.42 -15.41
CA GLY A 338 -19.16 -12.32 -15.75
C GLY A 338 -18.40 -11.07 -16.16
N LEU A 339 -18.92 -9.88 -15.86
CA LEU A 339 -18.27 -8.60 -16.18
C LEU A 339 -16.85 -8.47 -15.60
N MET A 340 -16.56 -9.07 -14.46
CA MET A 340 -15.23 -9.05 -13.86
C MET A 340 -14.17 -9.79 -14.69
N SER A 341 -14.55 -10.64 -15.63
CA SER A 341 -13.61 -11.31 -16.56
C SER A 341 -12.93 -10.32 -17.51
N TYR A 342 -13.53 -9.16 -17.75
CA TYR A 342 -12.99 -8.11 -18.61
C TYR A 342 -11.97 -7.17 -17.89
N VAL A 343 -11.91 -7.21 -16.57
CA VAL A 343 -11.05 -6.32 -15.77
C VAL A 343 -9.59 -6.49 -16.17
N VAL A 344 -9.12 -7.71 -16.38
CA VAL A 344 -7.74 -7.96 -16.81
C VAL A 344 -7.49 -7.33 -18.19
N ASP A 345 -8.41 -7.50 -19.13
CA ASP A 345 -8.30 -6.93 -20.48
C ASP A 345 -8.30 -5.39 -20.43
N CYS A 346 -9.10 -4.80 -19.54
CA CYS A 346 -9.11 -3.35 -19.33
C CYS A 346 -7.74 -2.84 -18.84
N TYR A 347 -7.13 -3.49 -17.84
CA TYR A 347 -5.79 -3.10 -17.36
C TYR A 347 -4.71 -3.27 -18.43
N MET A 348 -4.73 -4.36 -19.20
CA MET A 348 -3.81 -4.55 -20.34
C MET A 348 -3.98 -3.46 -21.39
N ARG A 349 -5.21 -3.01 -21.63
CA ARG A 349 -5.49 -1.89 -22.54
C ARG A 349 -4.97 -0.57 -22.00
N ILE A 350 -5.26 -0.25 -20.73
CA ILE A 350 -4.77 0.97 -20.09
C ILE A 350 -3.24 1.02 -20.12
N GLU A 351 -2.56 -0.08 -19.79
CA GLU A 351 -1.10 -0.17 -19.89
C GLU A 351 -0.59 0.14 -21.30
N SER A 352 -1.23 -0.45 -22.31
CA SER A 352 -0.89 -0.19 -23.72
C SER A 352 -1.04 1.29 -24.10
N ASP A 353 -2.11 1.93 -23.62
CA ASP A 353 -2.39 3.34 -23.90
C ASP A 353 -1.45 4.29 -23.12
N LEU A 354 -0.94 3.88 -21.97
CA LEU A 354 0.01 4.66 -21.17
C LEU A 354 1.43 4.69 -21.77
N ARG A 355 1.87 3.62 -22.47
CA ARG A 355 3.22 3.55 -23.07
C ARG A 355 3.56 4.74 -23.97
N PRO A 356 2.71 5.14 -24.94
CA PRO A 356 2.93 6.32 -25.74
C PRO A 356 2.96 7.62 -24.93
N LEU A 357 2.12 7.74 -23.89
CA LEU A 357 2.07 8.93 -23.03
C LEU A 357 3.36 9.12 -22.25
N PHE A 358 3.90 8.06 -21.64
CA PHE A 358 5.21 8.11 -20.99
C PHE A 358 6.33 8.50 -21.96
N ARG A 359 6.29 7.96 -23.18
CA ARG A 359 7.27 8.28 -24.23
C ARG A 359 7.19 9.75 -24.61
N SER A 360 6.00 10.25 -24.90
CA SER A 360 5.77 11.67 -25.27
C SER A 360 6.21 12.61 -24.15
N ALA A 361 5.82 12.35 -22.90
CA ALA A 361 6.21 13.17 -21.77
C ALA A 361 7.74 13.25 -21.61
N ARG A 362 8.47 12.14 -21.79
CA ARG A 362 9.95 12.13 -21.74
C ARG A 362 10.59 12.85 -22.93
N THR A 363 10.04 12.73 -24.14
CA THR A 363 10.57 13.41 -25.33
C THR A 363 10.43 14.92 -25.25
N THR A 364 9.33 15.41 -24.66
CA THR A 364 9.08 16.85 -24.47
C THR A 364 10.06 17.49 -23.49
N LEU A 365 10.56 16.70 -22.52
CA LEU A 365 11.51 17.14 -21.48
C LEU A 365 12.97 17.04 -21.92
N SER A 366 13.27 16.30 -23.00
CA SER A 366 14.62 16.16 -23.53
C SER A 366 14.99 17.38 -24.36
N SER A 367 16.11 18.05 -24.02
CA SER A 367 16.72 19.03 -24.93
C SER A 367 17.19 18.31 -26.22
N LYS A 368 17.21 19.01 -27.35
CA LYS A 368 17.44 18.45 -28.71
C LYS A 368 18.72 17.61 -28.86
N ASP A 369 19.65 17.70 -27.90
CA ASP A 369 20.98 17.07 -27.97
C ASP A 369 21.17 15.86 -27.05
N LEU A 370 20.14 15.40 -26.31
CA LEU A 370 20.28 14.34 -25.32
C LEU A 370 19.38 13.14 -25.64
N VAL A 371 19.96 11.95 -25.66
CA VAL A 371 19.23 10.69 -25.84
C VAL A 371 18.25 10.50 -24.66
N PRO A 372 16.95 10.33 -24.93
CA PRO A 372 15.98 10.09 -23.86
C PRO A 372 16.36 8.83 -23.06
N CYS A 373 16.37 8.96 -21.74
CA CYS A 373 16.64 7.82 -20.88
C CYS A 373 15.59 6.71 -21.01
N PRO A 374 15.99 5.43 -20.90
CA PRO A 374 15.10 4.31 -21.14
C PRO A 374 13.95 4.24 -20.13
N LEU A 375 12.77 3.96 -20.65
CA LEU A 375 11.60 3.54 -19.89
C LEU A 375 11.39 2.04 -20.09
N TYR A 376 11.45 1.27 -19.01
CA TYR A 376 11.18 -0.16 -19.02
C TYR A 376 9.83 -0.44 -18.35
N ILE A 377 8.96 -1.19 -19.02
CA ILE A 377 7.73 -1.71 -18.41
C ILE A 377 7.76 -3.23 -18.56
N GLY A 378 8.02 -3.91 -17.45
CA GLY A 378 8.05 -5.36 -17.35
C GLY A 378 6.77 -5.91 -16.69
N ALA A 379 6.41 -7.15 -17.02
CA ALA A 379 5.26 -7.83 -16.46
C ALA A 379 5.70 -9.06 -15.65
N TYR A 380 5.36 -9.07 -14.36
CA TYR A 380 5.63 -10.19 -13.46
C TYR A 380 4.81 -11.41 -13.86
N ARG A 381 5.48 -12.52 -14.14
CA ARG A 381 4.88 -13.81 -14.48
C ARG A 381 5.55 -14.93 -13.71
N ARG A 382 4.84 -15.48 -12.73
CA ARG A 382 5.30 -16.66 -11.99
C ARG A 382 4.18 -17.71 -11.98
N PRO A 383 4.44 -18.94 -12.48
CA PRO A 383 3.43 -20.00 -12.49
C PRO A 383 2.85 -20.27 -11.10
N GLY A 384 1.52 -20.35 -11.01
CA GLY A 384 0.81 -20.58 -9.74
C GLY A 384 0.72 -19.36 -8.80
N TRP A 385 1.38 -18.23 -9.11
CA TRP A 385 1.37 -17.03 -8.32
C TRP A 385 0.55 -15.91 -8.94
N THR A 386 0.03 -15.02 -8.09
CA THR A 386 -0.51 -13.72 -8.50
C THR A 386 0.40 -12.60 -7.98
N TYR A 387 0.38 -11.46 -8.66
CA TYR A 387 1.17 -10.30 -8.34
C TYR A 387 0.30 -9.18 -7.76
N HIS A 388 0.75 -8.59 -6.67
CA HIS A 388 0.04 -7.50 -6.01
C HIS A 388 0.99 -6.48 -5.37
N ALA A 389 2.31 -6.59 -5.58
CA ALA A 389 3.29 -5.68 -5.00
C ALA A 389 3.09 -4.24 -5.49
N LYS A 390 3.31 -3.29 -4.60
CA LYS A 390 3.29 -1.86 -4.87
C LYS A 390 4.35 -1.12 -4.09
N GLY A 391 4.98 -0.16 -4.73
CA GLY A 391 6.01 0.66 -4.09
C GLY A 391 6.91 1.38 -5.08
N LEU A 392 7.73 2.28 -4.53
CA LEU A 392 8.79 2.99 -5.24
C LEU A 392 10.14 2.67 -4.60
N TRP A 393 11.18 2.62 -5.45
CA TRP A 393 12.58 2.56 -5.05
C TRP A 393 13.35 3.59 -5.86
N ILE A 394 14.07 4.48 -5.18
CA ILE A 394 14.82 5.57 -5.79
C ILE A 394 16.30 5.41 -5.50
N ARG A 395 17.09 5.48 -6.54
CA ARG A 395 18.55 5.45 -6.51
C ARG A 395 19.13 6.78 -6.96
N ALA A 396 20.23 7.19 -6.35
CA ALA A 396 20.92 8.41 -6.78
C ALA A 396 21.69 8.22 -8.12
N SER A 397 22.12 6.99 -8.41
CA SER A 397 22.71 6.57 -9.69
C SER A 397 22.65 5.05 -9.82
N HIS A 398 23.00 4.53 -11.00
CA HIS A 398 23.09 3.08 -11.21
C HIS A 398 24.14 2.37 -10.34
N LYS A 399 25.13 3.12 -9.82
CA LYS A 399 26.26 2.59 -9.04
C LYS A 399 26.02 2.56 -7.54
N VAL A 400 24.93 3.17 -7.06
CA VAL A 400 24.63 3.23 -5.62
C VAL A 400 23.28 2.59 -5.32
N PRO A 401 23.14 1.89 -4.18
CA PRO A 401 21.88 1.26 -3.81
C PRO A 401 20.80 2.30 -3.51
N CYS A 402 19.55 1.84 -3.47
CA CYS A 402 18.36 2.61 -3.16
C CYS A 402 18.53 3.39 -1.85
N PHE A 403 18.26 4.69 -1.86
CA PHE A 403 18.33 5.54 -0.66
C PHE A 403 16.95 5.98 -0.16
N LEU A 404 15.92 5.89 -1.01
CA LEU A 404 14.55 6.20 -0.65
C LEU A 404 13.62 5.12 -1.20
N SER A 405 12.70 4.68 -0.35
CA SER A 405 11.69 3.71 -0.73
C SER A 405 10.31 4.11 -0.22
N VAL A 406 9.27 3.86 -1.01
CA VAL A 406 7.86 4.07 -0.62
C VAL A 406 7.15 2.73 -0.65
N ALA A 407 6.49 2.36 0.45
CA ALA A 407 5.72 1.13 0.57
C ALA A 407 4.41 1.35 1.31
N GLY A 408 3.38 0.63 0.94
CA GLY A 408 2.08 0.73 1.58
C GLY A 408 0.95 0.14 0.74
N SER A 409 -0.24 0.70 0.89
CA SER A 409 -1.44 0.15 0.30
C SER A 409 -1.79 0.69 -1.09
N SER A 410 -1.26 1.88 -1.46
CA SER A 410 -1.59 2.57 -2.71
C SER A 410 -1.09 1.81 -3.95
N ASN A 411 -1.96 1.64 -4.93
CA ASN A 411 -1.62 1.12 -6.25
C ASN A 411 -1.04 2.18 -7.20
N PHE A 412 -0.83 3.42 -6.75
CA PHE A 412 -0.45 4.56 -7.59
C PHE A 412 -1.40 4.77 -8.78
N GLY A 413 -2.62 4.31 -8.65
CA GLY A 413 -3.68 4.41 -9.64
C GLY A 413 -4.72 5.47 -9.27
N ARG A 414 -5.57 5.86 -10.23
CA ARG A 414 -6.63 6.88 -10.03
C ARG A 414 -7.49 6.60 -8.80
N ARG A 415 -7.85 5.35 -8.55
CA ARG A 415 -8.63 4.98 -7.36
C ARG A 415 -7.92 5.34 -6.07
N SER A 416 -6.63 5.02 -5.96
CA SER A 416 -5.84 5.29 -4.76
C SER A 416 -5.72 6.78 -4.49
N PHE A 417 -5.64 7.63 -5.53
CA PHE A 417 -5.58 9.08 -5.38
C PHE A 417 -6.96 9.69 -5.08
N ASP A 418 -8.02 9.24 -5.77
CA ASP A 418 -9.28 9.99 -5.82
C ASP A 418 -10.39 9.38 -4.95
N ARG A 419 -10.33 8.09 -4.59
CA ARG A 419 -11.49 7.37 -4.06
C ARG A 419 -11.25 6.55 -2.81
N ASP A 420 -10.11 5.88 -2.72
CA ASP A 420 -9.83 4.94 -1.65
C ASP A 420 -9.16 5.67 -0.47
N LEU A 421 -9.24 5.09 0.72
CA LEU A 421 -8.41 5.49 1.84
C LEU A 421 -7.15 4.63 1.84
N GLU A 422 -6.02 5.28 1.70
CA GLU A 422 -4.72 4.64 1.59
C GLU A 422 -3.75 5.14 2.68
N THR A 423 -2.76 4.34 3.00
CA THR A 423 -1.59 4.76 3.79
C THR A 423 -0.32 4.20 3.18
N GLN A 424 0.71 5.00 3.16
CA GLN A 424 2.05 4.60 2.74
C GLN A 424 3.08 5.05 3.77
N MET A 425 4.30 4.60 3.58
CA MET A 425 5.47 4.95 4.37
C MET A 425 6.59 5.29 3.39
N VAL A 426 7.09 6.53 3.46
CA VAL A 426 8.32 6.94 2.78
C VAL A 426 9.48 6.69 3.72
N ILE A 427 10.50 5.98 3.27
CA ILE A 427 11.69 5.62 4.04
C ILE A 427 12.89 6.21 3.33
N LEU A 428 13.53 7.16 3.99
CA LEU A 428 14.78 7.79 3.55
C LEU A 428 15.90 7.25 4.42
N SER A 429 16.91 6.57 3.84
CA SER A 429 17.95 5.89 4.62
C SER A 429 19.34 6.03 4.04
N ASN A 430 20.30 6.24 4.94
CA ASN A 430 21.73 6.12 4.68
C ASN A 430 22.32 4.79 5.22
N GLU A 431 21.51 3.95 5.91
CA GLU A 431 21.99 2.68 6.45
C GLU A 431 22.28 1.69 5.30
N PRO A 432 23.54 1.23 5.15
CA PRO A 432 23.94 0.44 3.97
C PRO A 432 23.18 -0.88 3.82
N ASN A 433 22.98 -1.63 4.91
CA ASN A 433 22.34 -2.94 4.84
C ASN A 433 20.87 -2.82 4.44
N LEU A 434 20.15 -1.79 4.94
CA LEU A 434 18.77 -1.53 4.54
C LEU A 434 18.68 -1.14 3.07
N ARG A 435 19.62 -0.30 2.60
CA ARG A 435 19.69 0.10 1.19
C ARG A 435 19.93 -1.10 0.27
N TYR A 436 20.83 -2.01 0.64
CA TYR A 436 21.06 -3.26 -0.09
C TYR A 436 19.86 -4.21 0.01
N ALA A 437 19.17 -4.28 1.13
CA ALA A 437 17.94 -5.07 1.27
C ALA A 437 16.82 -4.59 0.32
N PHE A 438 16.72 -3.28 0.08
CA PHE A 438 15.80 -2.74 -0.93
C PHE A 438 16.21 -3.10 -2.37
N GLU A 439 17.51 -3.15 -2.68
CA GLU A 439 17.99 -3.65 -3.98
C GLU A 439 17.66 -5.14 -4.16
N GLU A 440 17.89 -5.94 -3.13
CA GLU A 440 17.53 -7.36 -3.13
C GLU A 440 16.03 -7.57 -3.33
N GLU A 441 15.20 -6.78 -2.62
CA GLU A 441 13.73 -6.80 -2.77
C GLU A 441 13.32 -6.57 -4.22
N TRP A 442 13.83 -5.53 -4.86
CA TRP A 442 13.57 -5.26 -6.29
C TRP A 442 14.06 -6.38 -7.19
N SER A 443 15.28 -6.86 -6.97
CA SER A 443 15.88 -7.96 -7.75
C SER A 443 15.03 -9.24 -7.67
N ARG A 444 14.49 -9.57 -6.49
CA ARG A 444 13.59 -10.72 -6.30
C ARG A 444 12.27 -10.57 -7.04
N LEU A 445 11.68 -9.38 -7.03
CA LEU A 445 10.45 -9.09 -7.77
C LEU A 445 10.69 -9.12 -9.28
N SER A 446 11.76 -8.48 -9.76
CA SER A 446 12.08 -8.38 -11.19
C SER A 446 12.58 -9.69 -11.81
N ARG A 447 13.03 -10.66 -11.02
CA ARG A 447 13.44 -12.00 -11.49
C ARG A 447 12.38 -12.72 -12.33
N PHE A 448 11.11 -12.40 -12.10
CA PHE A 448 9.98 -13.02 -12.77
C PHE A 448 9.42 -12.18 -13.92
N ILE A 449 10.19 -11.22 -14.42
CA ILE A 449 9.85 -10.49 -15.65
C ILE A 449 9.93 -11.48 -16.81
N ASN A 450 8.87 -11.52 -17.61
CA ASN A 450 8.87 -12.29 -18.86
C ASN A 450 9.57 -11.46 -19.94
N ASP A 451 10.73 -11.89 -20.42
CA ASP A 451 11.56 -11.19 -21.43
C ASP A 451 10.83 -10.96 -22.77
N SER A 452 9.80 -11.76 -23.08
CA SER A 452 8.96 -11.55 -24.26
C SER A 452 8.13 -10.26 -24.22
N THR A 453 8.09 -9.57 -23.06
CA THR A 453 7.35 -8.31 -22.85
C THR A 453 8.25 -7.13 -22.45
N SER A 454 9.55 -7.37 -22.20
CA SER A 454 10.55 -6.33 -21.94
C SER A 454 10.99 -5.67 -23.24
N SER A 455 10.17 -4.78 -23.79
CA SER A 455 10.61 -3.91 -24.87
C SER A 455 11.27 -2.68 -24.27
N SER A 456 12.57 -2.50 -24.53
CA SER A 456 13.18 -1.17 -24.42
C SER A 456 12.41 -0.24 -25.35
N CYS A 457 12.09 0.97 -24.90
CA CYS A 457 11.35 1.93 -25.73
C CYS A 457 12.08 2.35 -27.02
N ASN A 458 13.30 1.85 -27.24
CA ASN A 458 14.13 2.17 -28.41
C ASN A 458 13.99 1.17 -29.55
N ASP A 459 13.37 -0.01 -29.36
CA ASP A 459 13.23 -1.02 -30.41
C ASP A 459 11.93 -0.81 -31.20
N THR A 460 12.02 -0.23 -32.37
CA THR A 460 10.91 -0.14 -33.35
C THR A 460 10.40 -1.51 -33.83
N ALA A 461 11.22 -2.55 -33.77
CA ALA A 461 10.86 -3.91 -34.19
C ALA A 461 9.90 -4.63 -33.21
N THR A 462 9.88 -4.27 -31.92
CA THR A 462 8.99 -4.86 -30.91
C THR A 462 7.60 -4.20 -30.85
N LEU A 463 7.39 -3.08 -31.56
CA LEU A 463 6.08 -2.46 -31.73
C LEU A 463 5.04 -3.41 -32.37
N ASP A 464 5.48 -4.27 -33.29
CA ASP A 464 4.57 -5.22 -33.96
C ASP A 464 4.05 -6.33 -33.04
N SER A 465 4.82 -6.75 -32.03
CA SER A 465 4.34 -7.77 -31.07
C SER A 465 3.39 -7.16 -30.04
N ALA A 466 3.64 -5.92 -29.57
CA ALA A 466 2.74 -5.20 -28.65
C ALA A 466 1.44 -4.79 -29.36
N THR A 467 1.49 -4.40 -30.63
CA THR A 467 0.30 -4.13 -31.45
C THR A 467 -0.48 -5.38 -31.81
N ARG A 468 0.18 -6.54 -31.95
CA ARG A 468 -0.50 -7.84 -32.13
C ARG A 468 -1.24 -8.28 -30.86
N SER A 469 -0.67 -8.06 -29.66
CA SER A 469 -1.37 -8.30 -28.39
C SER A 469 -2.64 -7.43 -28.26
N ASN A 470 -2.62 -6.20 -28.80
CA ASN A 470 -3.74 -5.27 -28.75
C ASN A 470 -4.92 -5.65 -29.68
N LYS A 471 -4.69 -6.42 -30.74
CA LYS A 471 -5.77 -6.92 -31.61
C LYS A 471 -6.66 -7.96 -30.94
N ASN A 472 -6.19 -8.61 -29.87
CA ASN A 472 -6.89 -9.63 -29.13
C ASN A 472 -7.70 -9.12 -27.90
N THR A 473 -7.73 -7.81 -27.63
CA THR A 473 -8.63 -7.27 -26.59
C THR A 473 -10.07 -7.32 -27.08
N ARG A 474 -10.94 -7.93 -26.28
CA ARG A 474 -12.35 -8.03 -26.59
C ARG A 474 -12.96 -6.63 -26.81
N PRO A 475 -13.77 -6.38 -27.85
CA PRO A 475 -14.35 -5.04 -28.13
C PRO A 475 -15.03 -4.41 -26.91
N LEU A 476 -15.72 -5.22 -26.12
CA LEU A 476 -16.36 -4.78 -24.88
C LEU A 476 -15.33 -4.28 -23.84
N ALA A 477 -14.15 -4.87 -23.77
CA ALA A 477 -13.10 -4.38 -22.85
C ALA A 477 -12.61 -2.97 -23.22
N ARG A 478 -12.60 -2.62 -24.51
CA ARG A 478 -12.27 -1.26 -24.97
C ARG A 478 -13.32 -0.26 -24.50
N LEU A 479 -14.59 -0.56 -24.67
CA LEU A 479 -15.68 0.29 -24.20
C LEU A 479 -15.65 0.42 -22.67
N LEU A 480 -15.49 -0.70 -21.97
CA LEU A 480 -15.42 -0.73 -20.51
C LEU A 480 -14.21 0.02 -19.95
N SER A 481 -13.03 -0.03 -20.61
CA SER A 481 -11.86 0.73 -20.17
C SER A 481 -12.05 2.25 -20.30
N VAL A 482 -12.80 2.72 -21.29
CA VAL A 482 -13.16 4.14 -21.43
C VAL A 482 -14.18 4.53 -20.37
N ILE A 483 -15.25 3.75 -20.20
CA ILE A 483 -16.34 4.06 -19.27
C ILE A 483 -15.88 3.90 -17.81
N PHE A 484 -15.15 2.83 -17.52
CA PHE A 484 -14.77 2.45 -16.15
C PHE A 484 -13.29 2.74 -15.82
N GLY A 485 -12.50 3.32 -16.75
CA GLY A 485 -11.09 3.62 -16.50
C GLY A 485 -10.85 4.53 -15.27
N GLY A 486 -11.81 5.39 -14.94
CA GLY A 486 -11.81 6.16 -13.69
C GLY A 486 -12.25 5.36 -12.45
N PHE A 487 -12.77 4.14 -12.63
CA PHE A 487 -13.28 3.25 -11.56
C PHE A 487 -12.38 2.03 -11.32
N LEU A 488 -11.49 1.73 -12.26
CA LEU A 488 -10.45 0.72 -12.16
C LEU A 488 -9.20 1.31 -11.53
#